data_e9f8d232f9af6479c07d4eb8c39dcf42
#
_entry.id   e9f8d232f9af6479c07d4eb8c39dcf42
#
_cell.length_a   1.000
_cell.length_b   1.000
_cell.length_c   1.000
_cell.angle_alpha   90.00
_cell.angle_beta   90.00
_cell.angle_gamma   90.00
#
_symmetry.space_group_name_H-M   'P 1'
#
loop_
_entity.id
_entity.type
_entity.pdbx_description
1 polymer ?
#
loop_
_entity_poly.entity_id
_entity_poly.type
_entity_poly.pdbx_seq_one_letter_code
_entity_poly.pdbx_strand_id
1 'polypeptide(L)'
;MNAAASLFSADNPGLPALGLVQLWLHLGWGTLLAWLGVRMGTRLGLQPRAAWVLASALMVWAWLPGPYAPVHWLGLAFQGPSVMAVLLCAVDLVWRRTGSGRFREGPSFWSGAWLAAGVLLGWALLLDTLALLPVSLYAWGFNAAVPALLVLLALLPWVLQGGSARQHSMSVLVVAVFAVYVALHLPTGNVWDALLDPWLWLYLNARAVRAGFAGRRGVLP
;
A
#
# COMPACT_ATOMS: atom_id res chain seq x y z
N MET A 1 32.05 -14.95 12.21
CA MET A 1 30.88 -14.70 11.33
C MET A 1 30.96 -13.24 10.92
N ASN A 2 31.12 -12.95 9.62
CA ASN A 2 31.27 -11.58 9.15
C ASN A 2 29.93 -10.83 9.28
N ALA A 3 29.94 -9.69 9.97
CA ALA A 3 28.74 -8.84 10.13
C ALA A 3 28.05 -8.50 8.80
N ALA A 4 28.81 -8.43 7.69
CA ALA A 4 28.25 -8.24 6.35
C ALA A 4 27.43 -9.46 5.87
N ALA A 5 27.81 -10.68 6.24
CA ALA A 5 27.05 -11.88 5.85
C ALA A 5 25.71 -11.97 6.59
N SER A 6 25.62 -11.48 7.84
CA SER A 6 24.36 -11.45 8.59
C SER A 6 23.34 -10.43 8.06
N LEU A 7 23.81 -9.37 7.41
CA LEU A 7 22.91 -8.37 6.77
C LEU A 7 22.21 -8.93 5.52
N PHE A 8 22.76 -9.98 4.92
CA PHE A 8 22.24 -10.61 3.71
C PHE A 8 21.63 -12.00 3.96
N SER A 9 21.68 -12.51 5.21
CA SER A 9 21.06 -13.78 5.55
C SER A 9 19.60 -13.57 5.95
N ALA A 10 18.73 -14.46 5.45
CA ALA A 10 17.33 -14.53 5.84
C ALA A 10 17.12 -15.49 7.05
N ASP A 11 18.19 -15.86 7.73
CA ASP A 11 18.19 -16.95 8.72
C ASP A 11 17.41 -16.64 10.01
N ASN A 12 17.11 -15.35 10.28
CA ASN A 12 16.27 -14.91 11.40
C ASN A 12 15.37 -13.75 10.96
N PRO A 13 14.26 -14.01 10.27
CA PRO A 13 13.32 -12.95 9.91
C PRO A 13 12.73 -12.33 11.17
N GLY A 14 12.76 -11.00 11.26
CA GLY A 14 12.06 -10.25 12.29
C GLY A 14 10.54 -10.40 12.08
N LEU A 15 9.89 -11.17 12.95
CA LEU A 15 8.44 -11.33 12.90
C LEU A 15 7.75 -10.27 13.77
N PRO A 16 6.60 -9.74 13.35
CA PRO A 16 5.83 -8.80 14.16
C PRO A 16 5.24 -9.48 15.38
N ALA A 17 5.11 -8.76 16.50
CA ALA A 17 4.42 -9.28 17.68
C ALA A 17 2.94 -9.55 17.38
N LEU A 18 2.40 -10.68 17.86
CA LEU A 18 1.02 -11.11 17.59
C LEU A 18 -0.03 -10.03 17.91
N GLY A 19 0.14 -9.30 19.02
CA GLY A 19 -0.76 -8.20 19.39
C GLY A 19 -0.73 -7.05 18.37
N LEU A 20 0.45 -6.76 17.78
CA LEU A 20 0.58 -5.76 16.73
C LEU A 20 -0.07 -6.21 15.42
N VAL A 21 0.04 -7.50 15.08
CA VAL A 21 -0.64 -8.07 13.90
C VAL A 21 -2.16 -7.95 14.04
N GLN A 22 -2.70 -8.32 15.22
CA GLN A 22 -4.13 -8.20 15.48
C GLN A 22 -4.61 -6.75 15.41
N LEU A 23 -3.88 -5.83 16.06
CA LEU A 23 -4.17 -4.40 15.97
C LEU A 23 -4.12 -3.90 14.52
N TRP A 24 -3.11 -4.32 13.76
CA TRP A 24 -2.95 -3.97 12.36
C TRP A 24 -4.10 -4.47 11.49
N LEU A 25 -4.58 -5.69 11.72
CA LEU A 25 -5.74 -6.23 11.00
C LEU A 25 -6.95 -5.31 11.16
N HIS A 26 -7.28 -4.91 12.39
CA HIS A 26 -8.42 -4.03 12.66
C HIS A 26 -8.23 -2.61 12.11
N LEU A 27 -7.07 -2.00 12.35
CA LEU A 27 -6.75 -0.65 11.84
C LEU A 27 -6.67 -0.65 10.31
N GLY A 28 -5.98 -1.60 9.72
CA GLY A 28 -5.76 -1.66 8.27
C GLY A 28 -7.05 -1.89 7.52
N TRP A 29 -7.76 -2.98 7.80
CA TRP A 29 -9.04 -3.26 7.12
C TRP A 29 -10.11 -2.22 7.46
N GLY A 30 -10.15 -1.74 8.71
CA GLY A 30 -11.05 -0.66 9.09
C GLY A 30 -10.82 0.61 8.27
N THR A 31 -9.55 1.00 8.06
CA THR A 31 -9.20 2.15 7.22
C THR A 31 -9.60 1.95 5.76
N LEU A 32 -9.36 0.75 5.18
CA LEU A 32 -9.77 0.44 3.82
C LEU A 32 -11.29 0.46 3.66
N LEU A 33 -12.02 -0.13 4.60
CA LEU A 33 -13.49 -0.13 4.61
C LEU A 33 -14.06 1.29 4.75
N ALA A 34 -13.51 2.11 5.65
CA ALA A 34 -13.90 3.51 5.80
C ALA A 34 -13.64 4.30 4.51
N TRP A 35 -12.47 4.12 3.92
CA TRP A 35 -12.14 4.74 2.62
C TRP A 35 -13.10 4.32 1.52
N LEU A 36 -13.42 3.03 1.43
CA LEU A 36 -14.38 2.50 0.49
C LEU A 36 -15.77 3.11 0.73
N GLY A 37 -16.21 3.22 1.98
CA GLY A 37 -17.46 3.84 2.37
C GLY A 37 -17.59 5.28 1.88
N VAL A 38 -16.56 6.12 2.09
CA VAL A 38 -16.56 7.50 1.56
C VAL A 38 -16.59 7.50 0.04
N ARG A 39 -15.76 6.68 -0.61
CA ARG A 39 -15.67 6.62 -2.08
C ARG A 39 -16.96 6.16 -2.73
N MET A 40 -17.55 5.09 -2.23
CA MET A 40 -18.82 4.56 -2.75
C MET A 40 -19.99 5.49 -2.42
N GLY A 41 -20.05 6.00 -1.19
CA GLY A 41 -21.09 6.96 -0.81
C GLY A 41 -21.11 8.19 -1.72
N THR A 42 -19.93 8.80 -1.97
CA THR A 42 -19.84 9.95 -2.88
C THR A 42 -20.18 9.60 -4.33
N ARG A 43 -19.84 8.41 -4.82
CA ARG A 43 -20.22 7.94 -6.18
C ARG A 43 -21.72 7.69 -6.31
N LEU A 44 -22.36 7.23 -5.25
CA LEU A 44 -23.82 7.01 -5.20
C LEU A 44 -24.62 8.30 -4.93
N GLY A 45 -23.93 9.45 -4.89
CA GLY A 45 -24.58 10.74 -4.70
C GLY A 45 -24.99 11.04 -3.25
N LEU A 46 -24.48 10.31 -2.26
CA LEU A 46 -24.72 10.62 -0.86
C LEU A 46 -24.12 11.99 -0.51
N GLN A 47 -24.82 12.72 0.36
CA GLN A 47 -24.27 13.93 0.94
C GLN A 47 -22.96 13.64 1.66
N PRO A 48 -21.98 14.58 1.66
CA PRO A 48 -20.68 14.35 2.29
C PRO A 48 -20.78 13.87 3.75
N ARG A 49 -21.72 14.43 4.52
CA ARG A 49 -21.96 14.01 5.91
C ARG A 49 -22.40 12.55 6.00
N ALA A 50 -23.32 12.12 5.14
CA ALA A 50 -23.80 10.73 5.11
C ALA A 50 -22.70 9.76 4.69
N ALA A 51 -21.85 10.12 3.74
CA ALA A 51 -20.69 9.31 3.36
C ALA A 51 -19.70 9.14 4.51
N TRP A 52 -19.46 10.18 5.33
CA TRP A 52 -18.61 10.07 6.51
C TRP A 52 -19.25 9.26 7.65
N VAL A 53 -20.57 9.36 7.84
CA VAL A 53 -21.31 8.50 8.80
C VAL A 53 -21.17 7.03 8.39
N LEU A 54 -21.35 6.72 7.09
CA LEU A 54 -21.13 5.37 6.56
C LEU A 54 -19.70 4.88 6.82
N ALA A 55 -18.68 5.71 6.56
CA ALA A 55 -17.31 5.36 6.80
C ALA A 55 -17.03 5.09 8.30
N SER A 56 -17.57 5.91 9.18
CA SER A 56 -17.46 5.71 10.63
C SER A 56 -18.15 4.43 11.08
N ALA A 57 -19.32 4.13 10.55
CA ALA A 57 -20.05 2.90 10.84
C ALA A 57 -19.26 1.65 10.39
N LEU A 58 -18.65 1.69 9.20
CA LEU A 58 -17.80 0.61 8.69
C LEU A 58 -16.53 0.44 9.54
N MET A 59 -15.93 1.53 9.99
CA MET A 59 -14.79 1.49 10.90
C MET A 59 -15.16 0.83 12.23
N VAL A 60 -16.29 1.24 12.85
CA VAL A 60 -16.79 0.64 14.08
C VAL A 60 -17.11 -0.84 13.88
N TRP A 61 -17.76 -1.19 12.76
CA TRP A 61 -18.04 -2.58 12.42
C TRP A 61 -16.78 -3.43 12.29
N ALA A 62 -15.70 -2.86 11.79
CA ALA A 62 -14.40 -3.53 11.71
C ALA A 62 -13.82 -3.92 13.09
N TRP A 63 -14.24 -3.25 14.16
CA TRP A 63 -13.76 -3.50 15.52
C TRP A 63 -14.66 -4.42 16.36
N LEU A 64 -15.73 -4.95 15.78
CA LEU A 64 -16.54 -5.94 16.49
C LEU A 64 -15.74 -7.21 16.76
N PRO A 65 -16.03 -7.94 17.84
CA PRO A 65 -15.34 -9.19 18.16
C PRO A 65 -15.78 -10.35 17.26
N GLY A 66 -14.85 -11.24 16.95
CA GLY A 66 -15.11 -12.54 16.33
C GLY A 66 -15.73 -12.45 14.93
N PRO A 67 -16.59 -13.42 14.57
CA PRO A 67 -17.12 -13.56 13.21
C PRO A 67 -18.12 -12.47 12.80
N TYR A 68 -18.52 -11.60 13.71
CA TYR A 68 -19.39 -10.45 13.41
C TYR A 68 -18.63 -9.30 12.74
N ALA A 69 -17.31 -9.26 12.87
CA ALA A 69 -16.48 -8.26 12.20
C ALA A 69 -16.11 -8.72 10.79
N PRO A 70 -16.18 -7.82 9.79
CA PRO A 70 -15.66 -8.11 8.45
C PRO A 70 -14.15 -8.43 8.49
N VAL A 71 -13.43 -7.85 9.43
CA VAL A 71 -11.99 -8.04 9.63
C VAL A 71 -11.64 -9.51 9.94
N HIS A 72 -12.51 -10.22 10.65
CA HIS A 72 -12.32 -11.67 10.91
C HIS A 72 -12.22 -12.45 9.58
N TRP A 73 -13.15 -12.23 8.68
CA TRP A 73 -13.20 -12.94 7.39
C TRP A 73 -12.14 -12.44 6.41
N LEU A 74 -11.92 -11.13 6.37
CA LEU A 74 -10.88 -10.54 5.53
C LEU A 74 -9.48 -10.96 5.99
N GLY A 75 -9.24 -11.05 7.32
CA GLY A 75 -7.99 -11.52 7.88
C GLY A 75 -7.72 -12.99 7.58
N LEU A 76 -8.76 -13.84 7.62
CA LEU A 76 -8.63 -15.26 7.27
C LEU A 76 -8.36 -15.46 5.76
N ALA A 77 -9.00 -14.65 4.90
CA ALA A 77 -8.89 -14.81 3.46
C ALA A 77 -7.62 -14.15 2.87
N PHE A 78 -7.21 -13.01 3.41
CA PHE A 78 -6.21 -12.13 2.78
C PHE A 78 -5.13 -11.64 3.73
N GLN A 79 -5.12 -12.08 4.98
CA GLN A 79 -4.22 -11.58 6.04
C GLN A 79 -4.38 -10.07 6.28
N GLY A 80 -3.31 -9.38 6.67
CA GLY A 80 -3.29 -7.92 6.84
C GLY A 80 -3.06 -7.19 5.52
N PRO A 81 -3.72 -6.04 5.31
CA PRO A 81 -3.44 -5.21 4.14
C PRO A 81 -2.03 -4.62 4.23
N SER A 82 -1.44 -4.28 3.08
CA SER A 82 -0.11 -3.65 3.03
C SER A 82 -0.11 -2.30 3.75
N VAL A 83 1.03 -1.96 4.35
CA VAL A 83 1.22 -0.65 4.98
C VAL A 83 1.01 0.46 3.95
N MET A 84 1.47 0.25 2.72
CA MET A 84 1.27 1.18 1.61
C MET A 84 -0.20 1.44 1.30
N ALA A 85 -1.03 0.39 1.18
CA ALA A 85 -2.46 0.53 0.91
C ALA A 85 -3.18 1.30 2.03
N VAL A 86 -2.87 0.97 3.28
CA VAL A 86 -3.46 1.65 4.45
C VAL A 86 -3.09 3.13 4.47
N LEU A 87 -1.81 3.47 4.28
CA LEU A 87 -1.35 4.87 4.28
C LEU A 87 -1.96 5.66 3.11
N LEU A 88 -2.05 5.07 1.91
CA LEU A 88 -2.72 5.70 0.77
C LEU A 88 -4.19 6.02 1.07
N CYS A 89 -4.92 5.07 1.63
CA CYS A 89 -6.32 5.25 2.01
C CYS A 89 -6.46 6.30 3.13
N ALA A 90 -5.61 6.26 4.15
CA ALA A 90 -5.61 7.22 5.24
C ALA A 90 -5.34 8.65 4.75
N VAL A 91 -4.33 8.83 3.89
CA VAL A 91 -4.02 10.13 3.30
C VAL A 91 -5.19 10.64 2.47
N ASP A 92 -5.81 9.82 1.59
CA ASP A 92 -6.97 10.24 0.80
C ASP A 92 -8.17 10.63 1.70
N LEU A 93 -8.42 9.91 2.81
CA LEU A 93 -9.43 10.25 3.80
C LEU A 93 -9.16 11.60 4.46
N VAL A 94 -7.94 11.83 4.94
CA VAL A 94 -7.54 13.10 5.57
C VAL A 94 -7.73 14.27 4.59
N TRP A 95 -7.24 14.13 3.36
CA TRP A 95 -7.39 15.16 2.32
C TRP A 95 -8.85 15.50 2.02
N ARG A 96 -9.72 14.50 1.95
CA ARG A 96 -11.16 14.71 1.73
C ARG A 96 -11.83 15.41 2.89
N ARG A 97 -11.39 15.16 4.11
CA ARG A 97 -11.95 15.76 5.31
C ARG A 97 -11.53 17.22 5.50
N THR A 98 -10.27 17.55 5.20
CA THR A 98 -9.71 18.89 5.44
C THR A 98 -10.18 19.93 4.44
N GLY A 99 -10.91 19.51 3.38
CA GLY A 99 -11.61 20.45 2.50
C GLY A 99 -10.73 21.48 1.82
N SER A 100 -9.42 21.20 1.67
CA SER A 100 -8.53 22.07 0.90
C SER A 100 -8.98 22.02 -0.58
N GLY A 101 -10.03 22.77 -0.87
CA GLY A 101 -10.80 22.78 -2.13
C GLY A 101 -10.02 23.12 -3.39
N ARG A 102 -8.69 23.18 -3.31
CA ARG A 102 -7.79 23.26 -4.46
C ARG A 102 -7.50 21.90 -5.11
N PHE A 103 -7.90 20.80 -4.49
CA PHE A 103 -7.64 19.45 -5.01
C PHE A 103 -8.96 18.67 -5.11
N ARG A 104 -9.75 18.99 -6.12
CA ARG A 104 -10.93 18.21 -6.54
C ARG A 104 -10.56 16.77 -6.94
N GLU A 105 -9.30 16.57 -7.26
CA GLU A 105 -8.67 15.26 -7.46
C GLU A 105 -7.68 15.06 -6.33
N GLY A 106 -7.90 14.02 -5.51
CA GLY A 106 -6.94 13.63 -4.47
C GLY A 106 -5.53 13.46 -5.03
N PRO A 107 -4.50 13.51 -4.20
CA PRO A 107 -3.12 13.45 -4.68
C PRO A 107 -2.94 12.22 -5.56
N SER A 108 -2.64 12.43 -6.83
CA SER A 108 -2.26 11.34 -7.72
C SER A 108 -0.82 10.95 -7.40
N PHE A 109 -0.67 10.11 -6.37
CA PHE A 109 0.65 9.60 -5.96
C PHE A 109 1.34 8.81 -7.08
N TRP A 110 0.56 8.20 -7.96
CA TRP A 110 1.07 7.34 -9.00
C TRP A 110 1.46 8.13 -10.25
N SER A 111 2.73 8.55 -10.34
CA SER A 111 3.35 8.94 -11.61
C SER A 111 3.59 7.69 -12.47
N GLY A 112 3.85 7.89 -13.78
CA GLY A 112 4.08 6.77 -14.68
C GLY A 112 5.14 5.77 -14.18
N ALA A 113 6.25 6.27 -13.65
CA ALA A 113 7.35 5.44 -13.13
C ALA A 113 6.93 4.62 -11.91
N TRP A 114 6.29 5.23 -10.90
CA TRP A 114 5.82 4.52 -9.71
C TRP A 114 4.70 3.52 -10.03
N LEU A 115 3.81 3.86 -10.96
CA LEU A 115 2.77 2.96 -11.42
C LEU A 115 3.40 1.72 -12.11
N ALA A 116 4.34 1.95 -13.03
CA ALA A 116 5.05 0.87 -13.70
C ALA A 116 5.83 0.00 -12.70
N ALA A 117 6.55 0.61 -11.76
CA ALA A 117 7.30 -0.14 -10.73
C ALA A 117 6.38 -1.03 -9.89
N GLY A 118 5.24 -0.51 -9.42
CA GLY A 118 4.29 -1.29 -8.61
C GLY A 118 3.63 -2.43 -9.40
N VAL A 119 3.27 -2.19 -10.67
CA VAL A 119 2.72 -3.24 -11.54
C VAL A 119 3.77 -4.33 -11.80
N LEU A 120 4.99 -3.95 -12.17
CA LEU A 120 6.07 -4.90 -12.47
C LEU A 120 6.49 -5.69 -11.22
N LEU A 121 6.59 -5.04 -10.07
CA LEU A 121 6.88 -5.71 -8.80
C LEU A 121 5.83 -6.78 -8.51
N GLY A 122 4.55 -6.46 -8.63
CA GLY A 122 3.49 -7.43 -8.37
C GLY A 122 3.50 -8.61 -9.34
N TRP A 123 3.79 -8.38 -10.62
CA TRP A 123 3.99 -9.48 -11.57
C TRP A 123 5.22 -10.33 -11.22
N ALA A 124 6.33 -9.70 -10.84
CA ALA A 124 7.53 -10.42 -10.43
C ALA A 124 7.28 -11.30 -9.19
N LEU A 125 6.59 -10.77 -8.15
CA LEU A 125 6.22 -11.53 -6.97
C LEU A 125 5.23 -12.67 -7.29
N LEU A 126 4.29 -12.46 -8.22
CA LEU A 126 3.37 -13.51 -8.66
C LEU A 126 4.12 -14.63 -9.38
N LEU A 127 5.04 -14.29 -10.29
CA LEU A 127 5.86 -15.28 -11.00
C LEU A 127 6.77 -16.05 -10.05
N ASP A 128 7.29 -15.39 -9.01
CA ASP A 128 8.07 -16.02 -7.96
C ASP A 128 7.23 -17.02 -7.14
N THR A 129 6.03 -16.63 -6.73
CA THR A 129 5.09 -17.54 -6.03
C THR A 129 4.69 -18.76 -6.85
N LEU A 130 4.67 -18.64 -8.18
CA LEU A 130 4.43 -19.74 -9.10
C LEU A 130 5.70 -20.54 -9.42
N ALA A 131 6.83 -20.25 -8.76
CA ALA A 131 8.14 -20.86 -9.01
C ALA A 131 8.62 -20.76 -10.47
N LEU A 132 8.21 -19.70 -11.17
CA LEU A 132 8.61 -19.44 -12.57
C LEU A 132 9.89 -18.61 -12.68
N LEU A 133 10.39 -18.08 -11.57
CA LEU A 133 11.66 -17.35 -11.52
C LEU A 133 12.79 -18.26 -11.03
N PRO A 134 14.02 -18.10 -11.55
CA PRO A 134 15.18 -18.88 -11.10
C PRO A 134 15.71 -18.45 -9.74
N VAL A 135 15.19 -17.36 -9.18
CA VAL A 135 15.57 -16.78 -7.88
C VAL A 135 14.34 -16.56 -7.03
N SER A 136 14.41 -16.77 -5.73
CA SER A 136 13.32 -16.51 -4.82
C SER A 136 13.30 -15.04 -4.39
N LEU A 137 12.61 -14.21 -5.17
CA LEU A 137 12.48 -12.78 -4.92
C LEU A 137 11.77 -12.49 -3.58
N TYR A 138 10.74 -13.28 -3.26
CA TYR A 138 9.96 -13.12 -2.04
C TYR A 138 10.83 -13.33 -0.78
N ALA A 139 11.74 -14.31 -0.82
CA ALA A 139 12.66 -14.57 0.28
C ALA A 139 13.60 -13.39 0.59
N TRP A 140 13.94 -12.58 -0.42
CA TRP A 140 14.74 -11.37 -0.22
C TRP A 140 14.03 -10.31 0.62
N GLY A 141 12.70 -10.33 0.65
CA GLY A 141 11.91 -9.40 1.46
C GLY A 141 12.10 -9.53 2.98
N PHE A 142 12.70 -10.62 3.45
CA PHE A 142 13.09 -10.80 4.85
C PHE A 142 14.50 -10.27 5.16
N ASN A 143 15.23 -9.83 4.15
CA ASN A 143 16.58 -9.37 4.28
C ASN A 143 16.64 -7.87 4.64
N ALA A 144 17.44 -7.50 5.64
CA ALA A 144 17.56 -6.11 6.11
C ALA A 144 18.17 -5.15 5.07
N ALA A 145 18.93 -5.65 4.09
CA ALA A 145 19.54 -4.82 3.06
C ALA A 145 18.49 -4.34 2.01
N VAL A 146 17.43 -5.13 1.78
CA VAL A 146 16.42 -4.80 0.76
C VAL A 146 15.64 -3.52 1.12
N PRO A 147 15.06 -3.34 2.33
CA PRO A 147 14.41 -2.08 2.68
C PRO A 147 15.38 -0.90 2.62
N ALA A 148 16.65 -1.06 3.02
CA ALA A 148 17.64 0.01 2.92
C ALA A 148 17.87 0.43 1.45
N LEU A 149 18.05 -0.51 0.54
CA LEU A 149 18.18 -0.23 -0.89
C LEU A 149 16.94 0.45 -1.46
N LEU A 150 15.75 -0.01 -1.09
CA LEU A 150 14.49 0.55 -1.57
C LEU A 150 14.27 1.98 -1.06
N VAL A 151 14.68 2.29 0.18
CA VAL A 151 14.68 3.67 0.70
C VAL A 151 15.61 4.56 -0.12
N LEU A 152 16.82 4.11 -0.40
CA LEU A 152 17.77 4.86 -1.24
C LEU A 152 17.20 5.13 -2.63
N LEU A 153 16.59 4.13 -3.27
CA LEU A 153 15.92 4.29 -4.56
C LEU A 153 14.72 5.25 -4.49
N ALA A 154 13.95 5.20 -3.40
CA ALA A 154 12.81 6.11 -3.19
C ALA A 154 13.25 7.56 -2.99
N LEU A 155 14.43 7.79 -2.42
CA LEU A 155 15.01 9.13 -2.23
C LEU A 155 15.72 9.68 -3.48
N LEU A 156 15.98 8.84 -4.48
CA LEU A 156 16.69 9.24 -5.70
C LEU A 156 16.10 10.49 -6.40
N PRO A 157 14.74 10.64 -6.54
CA PRO A 157 14.17 11.85 -7.13
C PRO A 157 14.50 13.14 -6.38
N TRP A 158 14.73 13.05 -5.07
CA TRP A 158 15.14 14.19 -4.25
C TRP A 158 16.60 14.56 -4.49
N VAL A 159 17.46 13.56 -4.58
CA VAL A 159 18.91 13.75 -4.79
C VAL A 159 19.20 14.32 -6.17
N LEU A 160 18.47 13.85 -7.18
CA LEU A 160 18.65 14.27 -8.57
C LEU A 160 17.98 15.63 -8.89
N GLN A 161 17.36 16.30 -7.92
CA GLN A 161 16.75 17.64 -8.03
C GLN A 161 15.78 17.82 -9.22
N GLY A 162 15.33 16.72 -9.84
CA GLY A 162 14.49 16.74 -11.04
C GLY A 162 13.08 16.19 -10.84
N GLY A 163 12.70 15.80 -9.61
CA GLY A 163 11.42 15.19 -9.34
C GLY A 163 10.25 16.17 -9.32
N SER A 164 9.11 15.79 -9.90
CA SER A 164 7.86 16.53 -9.72
C SER A 164 7.38 16.46 -8.26
N ALA A 165 6.53 17.41 -7.84
CA ALA A 165 5.92 17.40 -6.51
C ALA A 165 5.19 16.05 -6.20
N ARG A 166 4.66 15.37 -7.23
CA ARG A 166 4.05 14.04 -7.12
C ARG A 166 5.07 12.95 -6.80
N GLN A 167 6.24 13.00 -7.41
CA GLN A 167 7.32 12.04 -7.13
C GLN A 167 7.83 12.22 -5.71
N HIS A 168 7.99 13.44 -5.24
CA HIS A 168 8.35 13.73 -3.86
C HIS A 168 7.32 13.20 -2.85
N SER A 169 6.03 13.42 -3.11
CA SER A 169 4.96 12.89 -2.23
C SER A 169 4.96 11.36 -2.16
N MET A 170 5.22 10.68 -3.28
CA MET A 170 5.34 9.23 -3.30
C MET A 170 6.59 8.75 -2.56
N SER A 171 7.72 9.43 -2.73
CA SER A 171 8.94 9.12 -1.98
C SER A 171 8.74 9.22 -0.47
N VAL A 172 8.09 10.29 0.01
CA VAL A 172 7.74 10.45 1.43
C VAL A 172 6.86 9.30 1.91
N LEU A 173 5.86 8.90 1.11
CA LEU A 173 4.98 7.80 1.47
C LEU A 173 5.74 6.47 1.56
N VAL A 174 6.61 6.18 0.60
CA VAL A 174 7.46 4.99 0.60
C VAL A 174 8.38 4.96 1.83
N VAL A 175 9.01 6.10 2.15
CA VAL A 175 9.84 6.22 3.36
C VAL A 175 9.01 5.97 4.63
N ALA A 176 7.77 6.50 4.69
CA ALA A 176 6.87 6.25 5.81
C ALA A 176 6.49 4.76 5.95
N VAL A 177 6.25 4.07 4.82
CA VAL A 177 6.03 2.60 4.81
C VAL A 177 7.22 1.88 5.42
N PHE A 178 8.44 2.22 5.00
CA PHE A 178 9.64 1.59 5.56
C PHE A 178 9.88 1.93 7.02
N ALA A 179 9.58 3.15 7.45
CA ALA A 179 9.65 3.52 8.86
C ALA A 179 8.72 2.64 9.73
N VAL A 180 7.47 2.43 9.28
CA VAL A 180 6.52 1.53 9.95
C VAL A 180 7.01 0.08 9.90
N TYR A 181 7.49 -0.37 8.74
CA TYR A 181 8.01 -1.73 8.56
C TYR A 181 9.21 -2.00 9.49
N VAL A 182 10.21 -1.14 9.49
CA VAL A 182 11.42 -1.32 10.32
C VAL A 182 11.09 -1.27 11.81
N ALA A 183 10.13 -0.41 12.23
CA ALA A 183 9.74 -0.31 13.63
C ALA A 183 8.88 -1.49 14.11
N LEU A 184 8.01 -2.03 13.26
CA LEU A 184 6.95 -2.95 13.69
C LEU A 184 6.94 -4.28 12.92
N HIS A 185 7.71 -4.41 11.85
CA HIS A 185 7.77 -5.56 10.94
C HIS A 185 6.40 -5.96 10.33
N LEU A 186 5.48 -5.00 10.23
CA LEU A 186 4.13 -5.21 9.69
C LEU A 186 4.12 -5.31 8.15
N PRO A 187 3.17 -6.08 7.59
CA PRO A 187 2.17 -6.92 8.25
C PRO A 187 2.68 -8.33 8.61
N THR A 188 3.68 -8.87 7.92
CA THR A 188 4.10 -10.29 7.99
C THR A 188 5.57 -10.48 8.36
N GLY A 189 6.35 -9.40 8.48
CA GLY A 189 7.82 -9.44 8.58
C GLY A 189 8.51 -9.45 7.22
N ASN A 190 7.76 -9.46 6.11
CA ASN A 190 8.28 -9.35 4.76
C ASN A 190 8.05 -7.93 4.20
N VAL A 191 9.10 -7.32 3.65
CA VAL A 191 9.01 -5.95 3.13
C VAL A 191 8.10 -5.83 1.91
N TRP A 192 7.99 -6.89 1.11
CA TRP A 192 7.11 -6.89 -0.05
C TRP A 192 5.64 -6.78 0.34
N ASP A 193 5.24 -7.45 1.42
CA ASP A 193 3.87 -7.38 1.94
C ASP A 193 3.57 -6.02 2.58
N ALA A 194 4.60 -5.30 3.05
CA ALA A 194 4.43 -3.92 3.51
C ALA A 194 4.20 -2.94 2.36
N LEU A 195 4.81 -3.19 1.20
CA LEU A 195 4.72 -2.34 0.01
C LEU A 195 3.51 -2.63 -0.87
N LEU A 196 3.18 -3.91 -1.05
CA LEU A 196 2.21 -4.32 -2.06
C LEU A 196 1.39 -5.51 -1.56
N ASP A 197 0.09 -5.37 -1.59
CA ASP A 197 -0.87 -6.45 -1.40
C ASP A 197 -1.63 -6.73 -2.72
N PRO A 198 -2.36 -7.86 -2.84
CA PRO A 198 -3.11 -8.20 -4.04
C PRO A 198 -4.12 -7.14 -4.47
N TRP A 199 -4.75 -6.44 -3.51
CA TRP A 199 -5.76 -5.42 -3.79
C TRP A 199 -5.14 -4.17 -4.38
N LEU A 200 -4.03 -3.70 -3.79
CA LEU A 200 -3.28 -2.57 -4.31
C LEU A 200 -2.73 -2.89 -5.71
N TRP A 201 -2.19 -4.10 -5.90
CA TRP A 201 -1.70 -4.54 -7.20
C TRP A 201 -2.81 -4.57 -8.27
N LEU A 202 -3.99 -5.13 -7.97
CA LEU A 202 -5.13 -5.11 -8.87
C LEU A 202 -5.56 -3.68 -9.20
N TYR A 203 -5.58 -2.78 -8.21
CA TYR A 203 -5.85 -1.37 -8.44
C TYR A 203 -4.84 -0.72 -9.37
N LEU A 204 -3.54 -1.00 -9.20
CA LEU A 204 -2.48 -0.49 -10.06
C LEU A 204 -2.60 -0.99 -11.50
N ASN A 205 -2.89 -2.29 -11.69
CA ASN A 205 -3.14 -2.86 -13.01
C ASN A 205 -4.35 -2.19 -13.69
N ALA A 206 -5.48 -2.06 -13.00
CA ALA A 206 -6.65 -1.39 -13.53
C ALA A 206 -6.35 0.07 -13.93
N ARG A 207 -5.51 0.75 -13.17
CA ARG A 207 -5.08 2.11 -13.43
C ARG A 207 -4.14 2.19 -14.65
N ALA A 208 -3.20 1.27 -14.79
CA ALA A 208 -2.29 1.18 -15.94
C ALA A 208 -3.05 0.94 -17.24
N VAL A 209 -4.02 0.02 -17.21
CA VAL A 209 -4.90 -0.27 -18.35
C VAL A 209 -5.69 0.98 -18.77
N ARG A 210 -6.30 1.69 -17.81
CA ARG A 210 -7.03 2.94 -18.11
C ARG A 210 -6.15 4.02 -18.70
N ALA A 211 -4.92 4.18 -18.20
CA ALA A 211 -3.95 5.13 -18.71
C ALA A 211 -3.55 4.81 -20.16
N GLY A 212 -3.35 3.53 -20.49
CA GLY A 212 -3.06 3.07 -21.84
C GLY A 212 -4.20 3.36 -22.83
N PHE A 213 -5.46 3.18 -22.42
CA PHE A 213 -6.62 3.52 -23.28
C PHE A 213 -6.81 5.04 -23.45
N ALA A 214 -6.52 5.84 -22.42
CA ALA A 214 -6.64 7.29 -22.52
C ALA A 214 -5.59 7.89 -23.48
N GLY A 215 -4.36 7.37 -23.46
CA GLY A 215 -3.31 7.80 -24.38
C GLY A 215 -3.64 7.50 -25.87
N ARG A 216 -4.35 6.41 -26.14
CA ARG A 216 -4.75 6.05 -27.51
C ARG A 216 -5.87 6.94 -28.07
N ARG A 217 -6.76 7.49 -27.22
CA ARG A 217 -7.85 8.39 -27.67
C ARG A 217 -7.37 9.80 -28.03
N GLY A 218 -6.19 10.21 -27.56
CA GLY A 218 -5.60 11.50 -27.91
C GLY A 218 -4.76 11.48 -29.22
N VAL A 219 -4.64 10.34 -29.86
CA VAL A 219 -3.82 10.16 -31.09
C VAL A 219 -4.69 9.97 -32.35
N LEU A 220 -6.00 9.89 -32.21
CA LEU A 220 -6.89 9.86 -33.38
C LEU A 220 -7.19 11.32 -33.82
N PRO A 221 -6.83 11.70 -35.07
CA PRO A 221 -7.04 13.03 -35.62
C PRO A 221 -8.52 13.35 -35.79
#